data_b01facfb7ed09956cb7a6e09a82ff45d
#
_entry.id   b01facfb7ed09956cb7a6e09a82ff45d
#
_cell.length_a   1.000
_cell.length_b   1.000
_cell.length_c   1.000
_cell.angle_alpha   90.00
_cell.angle_beta   90.00
_cell.angle_gamma   90.00
#
_symmetry.space_group_name_H-M   'P 1'
#
loop_
_entity.id
_entity.type
_entity.pdbx_description
1 polymer ?
#
loop_
_entity_poly.entity_id
_entity_poly.type
_entity_poly.pdbx_seq_one_letter_code
_entity_poly.pdbx_strand_id
1 'polypeptide(L)'
;MKLFTKIFLQVICVVLLLSSGIFFYTTYRWKNQSIQNINSYENSRFQTNISKFENMLMRIKSKTQDTDDKIREKMIIYAFRQVFHDSAVLYQDGKEQYNGTKYEFDLQNIRNLTKNKHDGFENDIYCDKPLISKTNGNVFLLFYFSSYSSTDMNYQIVTYKDITSVQKQSQTLFYQAGGFTLFLVLFVGFFLFLTLRKIMEPLTRLKEAAVSVAN
;
A
#
# COMPACT_ATOMS: atom_id res chain seq x y z
N MET A 1 -46.70 0.16 -19.51
CA MET A 1 -45.90 -0.26 -18.36
C MET A 1 -44.53 -0.88 -18.72
N LYS A 2 -44.44 -1.85 -19.64
CA LYS A 2 -43.18 -2.54 -19.96
C LYS A 2 -42.04 -1.60 -20.45
N LEU A 3 -42.34 -0.58 -21.29
CA LEU A 3 -41.33 0.33 -21.82
C LEU A 3 -40.76 1.26 -20.73
N PHE A 4 -41.62 1.82 -19.88
CA PHE A 4 -41.23 2.63 -18.74
C PHE A 4 -40.25 1.92 -17.81
N THR A 5 -40.60 0.69 -17.40
CA THR A 5 -39.76 -0.12 -16.52
C THR A 5 -38.40 -0.43 -17.15
N LYS A 6 -38.37 -0.66 -18.46
CA LYS A 6 -37.14 -0.93 -19.19
C LYS A 6 -36.21 0.27 -19.23
N ILE A 7 -36.72 1.46 -19.56
CA ILE A 7 -35.93 2.70 -19.59
C ILE A 7 -35.42 3.05 -18.18
N PHE A 8 -36.30 2.96 -17.17
CA PHE A 8 -35.96 3.21 -15.79
C PHE A 8 -34.83 2.30 -15.31
N LEU A 9 -34.92 1.00 -15.57
CA LEU A 9 -33.92 0.03 -15.19
C LEU A 9 -32.57 0.29 -15.90
N GLN A 10 -32.61 0.61 -17.19
CA GLN A 10 -31.40 0.90 -17.97
C GLN A 10 -30.65 2.12 -17.42
N VAL A 11 -31.35 3.21 -17.11
CA VAL A 11 -30.71 4.42 -16.59
C VAL A 11 -30.13 4.16 -15.20
N ILE A 12 -30.84 3.45 -14.33
CA ILE A 12 -30.30 3.09 -13.01
C ILE A 12 -29.06 2.21 -13.13
N CYS A 13 -29.06 1.20 -14.01
CA CYS A 13 -27.90 0.37 -14.25
C CYS A 13 -26.67 1.19 -14.73
N VAL A 14 -26.87 2.13 -15.63
CA VAL A 14 -25.80 3.00 -16.15
C VAL A 14 -25.24 3.89 -15.02
N VAL A 15 -26.12 4.53 -14.23
CA VAL A 15 -25.70 5.37 -13.09
C VAL A 15 -24.94 4.54 -12.06
N LEU A 16 -25.40 3.33 -11.74
CA LEU A 16 -24.75 2.44 -10.80
C LEU A 16 -23.35 2.01 -11.29
N LEU A 17 -23.23 1.62 -12.56
CA LEU A 17 -21.95 1.21 -13.15
C LEU A 17 -20.94 2.37 -13.19
N LEU A 18 -21.37 3.55 -13.62
CA LEU A 18 -20.50 4.72 -13.71
C LEU A 18 -20.04 5.18 -12.32
N SER A 19 -20.98 5.33 -11.37
CA SER A 19 -20.64 5.79 -10.02
C SER A 19 -19.74 4.78 -9.29
N SER A 20 -20.06 3.49 -9.33
CA SER A 20 -19.23 2.46 -8.70
C SER A 20 -17.84 2.37 -9.33
N GLY A 21 -17.73 2.49 -10.67
CA GLY A 21 -16.47 2.48 -11.39
C GLY A 21 -15.58 3.66 -10.99
N ILE A 22 -16.11 4.87 -10.94
CA ILE A 22 -15.38 6.08 -10.54
C ILE A 22 -14.90 5.95 -9.09
N PHE A 23 -15.76 5.54 -8.17
CA PHE A 23 -15.38 5.41 -6.75
C PHE A 23 -14.36 4.29 -6.51
N PHE A 24 -14.51 3.15 -7.17
CA PHE A 24 -13.52 2.08 -7.11
C PHE A 24 -12.15 2.55 -7.62
N TYR A 25 -12.13 3.19 -8.79
CA TYR A 25 -10.90 3.69 -9.41
C TYR A 25 -10.21 4.74 -8.52
N THR A 26 -10.96 5.73 -8.02
CA THR A 26 -10.39 6.79 -7.16
C THR A 26 -9.85 6.26 -5.85
N THR A 27 -10.55 5.35 -5.19
CA THR A 27 -10.09 4.72 -3.93
C THR A 27 -8.84 3.86 -4.16
N TYR A 28 -8.83 3.08 -5.24
CA TYR A 28 -7.67 2.28 -5.61
C TYR A 28 -6.45 3.14 -5.93
N ARG A 29 -6.64 4.20 -6.72
CA ARG A 29 -5.59 5.15 -7.06
C ARG A 29 -5.04 5.87 -5.83
N TRP A 30 -5.91 6.34 -4.95
CA TRP A 30 -5.51 6.97 -3.69
C TRP A 30 -4.65 6.05 -2.83
N LYS A 31 -5.08 4.80 -2.64
CA LYS A 31 -4.32 3.79 -1.90
C LYS A 31 -2.92 3.58 -2.48
N ASN A 32 -2.84 3.35 -3.79
CA ASN A 32 -1.55 3.12 -4.46
C ASN A 32 -0.64 4.34 -4.37
N GLN A 33 -1.17 5.53 -4.58
CA GLN A 33 -0.40 6.77 -4.47
C GLN A 33 0.09 7.02 -3.04
N SER A 34 -0.74 6.76 -2.03
CA SER A 34 -0.34 6.87 -0.62
C SER A 34 0.79 5.91 -0.28
N ILE A 35 0.69 4.65 -0.72
CA ILE A 35 1.76 3.66 -0.52
C ILE A 35 3.04 4.07 -1.26
N GLN A 36 2.95 4.54 -2.50
CA GLN A 36 4.11 5.00 -3.28
C GLN A 36 4.79 6.21 -2.62
N ASN A 37 4.04 7.18 -2.13
CA ASN A 37 4.59 8.35 -1.44
C ASN A 37 5.34 7.94 -0.16
N ILE A 38 4.73 7.05 0.65
CA ILE A 38 5.39 6.52 1.85
C ILE A 38 6.65 5.75 1.46
N ASN A 39 6.55 4.90 0.44
CA ASN A 39 7.70 4.14 -0.04
C ASN A 39 8.85 5.04 -0.48
N SER A 40 8.59 6.04 -1.31
CA SER A 40 9.63 6.95 -1.82
C SER A 40 10.33 7.70 -0.67
N TYR A 41 9.55 8.20 0.29
CA TYR A 41 10.09 8.90 1.45
C TYR A 41 10.93 7.98 2.35
N GLU A 42 10.38 6.83 2.75
CA GLU A 42 11.07 5.91 3.66
C GLU A 42 12.27 5.22 2.98
N ASN A 43 12.20 4.96 1.67
CA ASN A 43 13.34 4.42 0.92
C ASN A 43 14.49 5.42 0.86
N SER A 44 14.22 6.69 0.56
CA SER A 44 15.24 7.74 0.58
C SER A 44 15.87 7.90 1.97
N ARG A 45 15.05 7.86 3.02
CA ARG A 45 15.52 7.89 4.41
C ARG A 45 16.38 6.66 4.74
N PHE A 46 15.95 5.49 4.30
CA PHE A 46 16.67 4.24 4.50
C PHE A 46 18.05 4.28 3.83
N GLN A 47 18.12 4.68 2.56
CA GLN A 47 19.40 4.83 1.83
C GLN A 47 20.33 5.83 2.53
N THR A 48 19.80 6.98 2.97
CA THR A 48 20.59 7.95 3.75
C THR A 48 21.14 7.34 5.03
N ASN A 49 20.35 6.55 5.73
CA ASN A 49 20.76 5.88 6.96
C ASN A 49 21.80 4.79 6.67
N ILE A 50 21.65 4.02 5.60
CA ILE A 50 22.68 3.06 5.16
C ILE A 50 24.01 3.77 4.94
N SER A 51 24.04 4.83 4.14
CA SER A 51 25.29 5.58 3.86
C SER A 51 25.92 6.15 5.14
N LYS A 52 25.14 6.63 6.09
CA LYS A 52 25.64 7.08 7.41
C LYS A 52 26.25 5.92 8.19
N PHE A 53 25.58 4.78 8.21
CA PHE A 53 26.06 3.61 8.94
C PHE A 53 27.35 3.07 8.31
N GLU A 54 27.43 2.94 6.99
CA GLU A 54 28.65 2.53 6.27
C GLU A 54 29.83 3.46 6.57
N ASN A 55 29.60 4.77 6.57
CA ASN A 55 30.64 5.73 6.96
C ASN A 55 31.11 5.54 8.41
N MET A 56 30.21 5.19 9.33
CA MET A 56 30.58 4.85 10.71
C MET A 56 31.37 3.54 10.79
N LEU A 57 30.97 2.53 10.02
CA LEU A 57 31.68 1.25 9.93
C LEU A 57 33.12 1.44 9.44
N MET A 58 33.32 2.24 8.39
CA MET A 58 34.66 2.55 7.87
C MET A 58 35.55 3.20 8.96
N ARG A 59 34.97 4.14 9.74
CA ARG A 59 35.68 4.78 10.86
C ARG A 59 36.00 3.81 12.00
N ILE A 60 35.09 2.90 12.31
CA ILE A 60 35.32 1.85 13.31
C ILE A 60 36.44 0.94 12.83
N LYS A 61 36.39 0.44 11.58
CA LYS A 61 37.41 -0.43 11.00
C LYS A 61 38.81 0.23 11.05
N SER A 62 38.90 1.51 10.68
CA SER A 62 40.20 2.23 10.71
C SER A 62 40.80 2.43 12.10
N LYS A 63 39.95 2.48 13.14
CA LYS A 63 40.39 2.71 14.54
C LYS A 63 40.60 1.42 15.32
N THR A 64 40.05 0.29 14.85
CA THR A 64 39.99 -0.96 15.64
C THR A 64 40.73 -2.10 14.96
N GLN A 65 41.74 -1.79 14.14
CA GLN A 65 42.52 -2.79 13.37
C GLN A 65 43.22 -3.80 14.31
N ASP A 66 43.61 -3.37 15.51
CA ASP A 66 44.24 -4.21 16.56
C ASP A 66 43.37 -4.42 17.80
N THR A 67 42.05 -4.21 17.68
CA THR A 67 41.14 -4.27 18.84
C THR A 67 40.40 -5.61 18.87
N ASP A 68 40.07 -6.09 20.10
CA ASP A 68 39.28 -7.29 20.33
C ASP A 68 37.95 -7.26 19.57
N ASP A 69 37.63 -8.37 18.90
CA ASP A 69 36.42 -8.54 18.08
C ASP A 69 35.12 -8.20 18.84
N LYS A 70 35.07 -8.53 20.14
CA LYS A 70 33.91 -8.21 21.01
C LYS A 70 33.71 -6.71 21.22
N ILE A 71 34.80 -5.94 21.29
CA ILE A 71 34.73 -4.49 21.41
C ILE A 71 34.26 -3.88 20.11
N ARG A 72 34.78 -4.38 18.98
CA ARG A 72 34.38 -3.98 17.64
C ARG A 72 32.87 -4.21 17.40
N GLU A 73 32.38 -5.39 17.75
CA GLU A 73 30.96 -5.75 17.65
C GLU A 73 30.06 -4.77 18.43
N LYS A 74 30.41 -4.46 19.69
CA LYS A 74 29.68 -3.47 20.51
C LYS A 74 29.66 -2.08 19.87
N MET A 75 30.79 -1.66 19.26
CA MET A 75 30.88 -0.36 18.56
C MET A 75 29.99 -0.33 17.32
N ILE A 76 29.89 -1.44 16.59
CA ILE A 76 29.02 -1.60 15.43
C ILE A 76 27.54 -1.51 15.85
N ILE A 77 27.15 -2.26 16.87
CA ILE A 77 25.78 -2.20 17.40
C ILE A 77 25.43 -0.78 17.88
N TYR A 78 26.37 -0.11 18.55
CA TYR A 78 26.17 1.26 19.00
C TYR A 78 25.98 2.22 17.83
N ALA A 79 26.83 2.15 16.78
CA ALA A 79 26.70 2.93 15.56
C ALA A 79 25.36 2.67 14.84
N PHE A 80 24.96 1.41 14.78
CA PHE A 80 23.67 1.03 14.21
C PHE A 80 22.51 1.67 14.95
N ARG A 81 22.49 1.58 16.27
CA ARG A 81 21.46 2.20 17.11
C ARG A 81 21.40 3.71 16.95
N GLN A 82 22.54 4.39 16.81
CA GLN A 82 22.58 5.84 16.56
C GLN A 82 21.89 6.23 15.25
N VAL A 83 22.00 5.40 14.21
CA VAL A 83 21.47 5.71 12.88
C VAL A 83 20.03 5.27 12.72
N PHE A 84 19.70 4.05 13.15
CA PHE A 84 18.39 3.42 12.90
C PHE A 84 17.42 3.50 14.07
N HIS A 85 17.94 3.86 15.27
CA HIS A 85 17.17 3.84 16.53
C HIS A 85 16.49 2.47 16.72
N ASP A 86 15.22 2.47 17.13
CA ASP A 86 14.46 1.24 17.42
C ASP A 86 13.56 0.81 16.23
N SER A 87 13.98 1.09 15.00
CA SER A 87 13.16 0.84 13.79
C SER A 87 13.75 -0.17 12.82
N ALA A 88 14.84 -0.84 13.20
CA ALA A 88 15.54 -1.76 12.30
C ALA A 88 16.14 -2.97 13.04
N VAL A 89 16.43 -4.01 12.26
CA VAL A 89 17.13 -5.22 12.70
C VAL A 89 18.44 -5.31 11.94
N LEU A 90 19.54 -5.59 12.67
CA LEU A 90 20.86 -5.84 12.12
C LEU A 90 21.15 -7.33 12.19
N TYR A 91 21.49 -7.90 11.04
CA TYR A 91 22.02 -9.26 10.93
C TYR A 91 23.48 -9.18 10.46
N GLN A 92 24.29 -10.10 10.96
CA GLN A 92 25.65 -10.35 10.50
C GLN A 92 25.81 -11.82 10.20
N ASP A 93 26.27 -12.17 9.01
CA ASP A 93 26.41 -13.55 8.53
C ASP A 93 25.13 -14.39 8.71
N GLY A 94 23.97 -13.74 8.60
CA GLY A 94 22.66 -14.35 8.74
C GLY A 94 22.19 -14.55 10.18
N LYS A 95 22.97 -14.14 11.19
CA LYS A 95 22.59 -14.16 12.61
C LYS A 95 22.12 -12.78 13.04
N GLU A 96 21.03 -12.73 13.81
CA GLU A 96 20.55 -11.50 14.41
C GLU A 96 21.56 -11.00 15.47
N GLN A 97 22.08 -9.81 15.26
CA GLN A 97 23.01 -9.12 16.18
C GLN A 97 22.28 -8.10 17.06
N TYR A 98 21.29 -7.46 16.48
CA TYR A 98 20.49 -6.47 17.17
C TYR A 98 19.11 -6.35 16.56
N ASN A 99 18.09 -6.37 17.39
CA ASN A 99 16.71 -6.12 17.03
C ASN A 99 16.16 -4.95 17.87
N GLY A 100 16.04 -3.79 17.25
CA GLY A 100 15.42 -2.61 17.85
C GLY A 100 13.91 -2.59 17.66
N THR A 101 13.32 -3.59 16.99
CA THR A 101 11.91 -3.59 16.65
C THR A 101 11.11 -4.44 17.66
N LYS A 102 9.78 -4.24 17.65
CA LYS A 102 8.85 -5.08 18.43
C LYS A 102 8.40 -6.33 17.64
N TYR A 103 8.92 -6.50 16.42
CA TYR A 103 8.46 -7.53 15.50
C TYR A 103 9.63 -8.45 15.12
N GLU A 104 9.31 -9.72 14.91
CA GLU A 104 10.23 -10.69 14.35
C GLU A 104 9.99 -10.77 12.84
N PHE A 105 11.06 -10.67 12.06
CA PHE A 105 11.01 -10.77 10.60
C PHE A 105 11.77 -12.00 10.14
N ASP A 106 11.12 -12.83 9.33
CA ASP A 106 11.75 -13.99 8.71
C ASP A 106 12.71 -13.53 7.60
N LEU A 107 14.00 -13.50 7.92
CA LEU A 107 15.07 -13.10 7.00
C LEU A 107 15.14 -14.01 5.77
N GLN A 108 14.88 -15.32 5.90
CA GLN A 108 14.91 -16.23 4.76
C GLN A 108 13.79 -15.91 3.76
N ASN A 109 12.61 -15.61 4.25
CA ASN A 109 11.49 -15.20 3.42
C ASN A 109 11.78 -13.87 2.72
N ILE A 110 12.34 -12.90 3.44
CA ILE A 110 12.74 -11.62 2.86
C ILE A 110 13.79 -11.81 1.77
N ARG A 111 14.81 -12.62 2.00
CA ARG A 111 15.84 -12.97 1.00
C ARG A 111 15.26 -13.65 -0.24
N ASN A 112 14.33 -14.57 -0.07
CA ASN A 112 13.70 -15.26 -1.20
C ASN A 112 12.85 -14.29 -2.04
N LEU A 113 12.15 -13.36 -1.40
CA LEU A 113 11.39 -12.33 -2.07
C LEU A 113 12.27 -11.33 -2.81
N THR A 114 13.49 -11.08 -2.32
CA THR A 114 14.47 -10.21 -2.97
C THR A 114 15.20 -10.90 -4.13
N LYS A 115 15.60 -12.17 -3.99
CA LYS A 115 16.28 -12.94 -5.05
C LYS A 115 15.47 -13.03 -6.33
N ASN A 116 14.15 -13.14 -6.24
CA ASN A 116 13.27 -13.21 -7.42
C ASN A 116 13.12 -11.87 -8.15
N LYS A 117 13.76 -10.79 -7.71
CA LYS A 117 13.65 -9.44 -8.29
C LYS A 117 14.95 -8.87 -8.83
N HIS A 118 16.07 -9.55 -8.67
CA HIS A 118 17.37 -9.10 -9.18
C HIS A 118 17.97 -10.13 -10.14
N ASP A 119 17.83 -9.87 -11.43
CA ASP A 119 18.74 -10.37 -12.46
C ASP A 119 19.85 -9.33 -12.65
N GLY A 120 21.01 -9.58 -12.08
CA GLY A 120 22.22 -8.94 -12.53
C GLY A 120 22.97 -8.04 -11.53
N PHE A 121 24.21 -8.45 -11.30
CA PHE A 121 25.40 -7.75 -10.81
C PHE A 121 25.50 -7.30 -9.35
N GLU A 122 26.34 -8.06 -8.67
CA GLU A 122 27.38 -7.70 -7.67
C GLU A 122 27.21 -6.43 -6.86
N ASN A 123 27.27 -6.62 -5.59
CA ASN A 123 27.81 -5.89 -4.47
C ASN A 123 26.85 -5.22 -3.51
N ASP A 124 25.70 -4.69 -3.87
CA ASP A 124 24.77 -4.15 -2.86
C ASP A 124 23.32 -4.41 -3.28
N ILE A 125 22.64 -5.29 -2.57
CA ILE A 125 21.23 -5.60 -2.88
C ILE A 125 20.32 -4.59 -2.16
N TYR A 126 19.96 -3.54 -2.88
CA TYR A 126 18.85 -2.67 -2.50
C TYR A 126 17.55 -3.22 -3.05
N CYS A 127 16.53 -3.29 -2.23
CA CYS A 127 15.20 -3.63 -2.71
C CYS A 127 14.49 -2.37 -3.19
N ASP A 128 14.56 -2.07 -4.50
CA ASP A 128 13.90 -0.90 -5.10
C ASP A 128 12.37 -0.92 -4.99
N LYS A 129 11.79 -2.09 -4.80
CA LYS A 129 10.34 -2.25 -4.64
C LYS A 129 10.00 -2.65 -3.20
N PRO A 130 9.01 -2.00 -2.60
CA PRO A 130 8.63 -2.33 -1.24
C PRO A 130 8.14 -3.78 -1.16
N LEU A 131 8.65 -4.50 -0.17
CA LEU A 131 8.10 -5.77 0.23
C LEU A 131 6.95 -5.49 1.19
N ILE A 132 5.77 -5.99 0.87
CA ILE A 132 4.61 -5.90 1.76
C ILE A 132 4.53 -7.18 2.55
N SER A 133 4.64 -7.06 3.87
CA SER A 133 4.45 -8.17 4.82
C SER A 133 3.22 -7.95 5.68
N LYS A 134 2.53 -9.03 6.01
CA LYS A 134 1.41 -9.03 6.95
C LYS A 134 1.79 -9.91 8.14
N THR A 135 1.80 -9.32 9.32
CA THR A 135 2.12 -10.02 10.56
C THR A 135 1.15 -9.57 11.65
N ASN A 136 0.50 -10.50 12.32
CA ASN A 136 -0.43 -10.24 13.43
C ASN A 136 -1.51 -9.18 13.11
N GLY A 137 -2.06 -9.20 11.89
CA GLY A 137 -3.09 -8.25 11.46
C GLY A 137 -2.57 -6.86 11.06
N ASN A 138 -1.28 -6.59 11.22
CA ASN A 138 -0.63 -5.37 10.77
C ASN A 138 -0.02 -5.57 9.38
N VAL A 139 0.08 -4.47 8.62
CA VAL A 139 0.66 -4.44 7.27
C VAL A 139 1.88 -3.53 7.28
N PHE A 140 3.02 -4.08 6.87
CA PHE A 140 4.30 -3.41 6.86
C PHE A 140 4.87 -3.28 5.46
N LEU A 141 5.51 -2.14 5.19
CA LEU A 141 6.49 -1.99 4.12
C LEU A 141 7.85 -2.34 4.70
N LEU A 142 8.53 -3.30 4.09
CA LEU A 142 9.87 -3.72 4.49
C LEU A 142 10.89 -3.18 3.51
N PHE A 143 12.00 -2.68 4.04
CA PHE A 143 13.18 -2.25 3.29
C PHE A 143 14.34 -3.14 3.72
N TYR A 144 15.02 -3.70 2.73
CA TYR A 144 16.12 -4.62 2.94
C TYR A 144 17.38 -4.13 2.24
N PHE A 145 18.49 -4.25 2.94
CA PHE A 145 19.82 -4.01 2.42
C PHE A 145 20.74 -5.15 2.80
N SER A 146 21.59 -5.55 1.87
CA SER A 146 22.64 -6.52 2.13
C SER A 146 23.94 -5.99 1.50
N SER A 147 24.96 -5.79 2.31
CA SER A 147 26.30 -5.43 1.85
C SER A 147 27.13 -6.69 1.69
N TYR A 148 27.74 -6.84 0.52
CA TYR A 148 28.59 -8.01 0.21
C TYR A 148 30.07 -7.64 0.05
N SER A 149 30.45 -6.37 0.06
CA SER A 149 31.68 -6.05 -0.68
C SER A 149 32.76 -5.25 -0.02
N SER A 150 32.57 -4.43 0.97
CA SER A 150 33.62 -3.49 1.36
C SER A 150 34.29 -3.73 2.70
N THR A 151 33.69 -4.57 3.48
CA THR A 151 34.22 -4.97 4.80
C THR A 151 34.08 -6.45 4.87
N ASP A 152 35.07 -7.22 5.23
CA ASP A 152 35.07 -8.68 5.39
C ASP A 152 33.88 -9.25 6.23
N MET A 153 32.79 -8.51 6.31
CA MET A 153 31.59 -8.76 7.11
C MET A 153 30.34 -8.53 6.29
N ASN A 154 29.50 -9.56 6.18
CA ASN A 154 28.22 -9.48 5.47
C ASN A 154 27.12 -8.94 6.40
N TYR A 155 26.81 -7.66 6.29
CA TYR A 155 25.71 -7.06 7.03
C TYR A 155 24.42 -7.11 6.23
N GLN A 156 23.33 -7.36 6.94
CA GLN A 156 22.00 -7.29 6.40
C GLN A 156 21.16 -6.45 7.34
N ILE A 157 20.45 -5.49 6.77
CA ILE A 157 19.63 -4.55 7.51
C ILE A 157 18.22 -4.66 7.02
N VAL A 158 17.29 -4.85 7.95
CA VAL A 158 15.85 -4.84 7.69
C VAL A 158 15.24 -3.70 8.48
N THR A 159 14.54 -2.80 7.81
CA THR A 159 13.70 -1.79 8.46
C THR A 159 12.28 -1.90 7.95
N TYR A 160 11.33 -1.35 8.70
CA TYR A 160 9.92 -1.43 8.36
C TYR A 160 9.20 -0.11 8.57
N LYS A 161 8.11 0.05 7.83
CA LYS A 161 7.11 1.09 8.06
C LYS A 161 5.73 0.47 8.19
N ASP A 162 5.08 0.72 9.30
CA ASP A 162 3.69 0.31 9.50
C ASP A 162 2.76 1.15 8.61
N ILE A 163 2.03 0.48 7.72
CA ILE A 163 1.03 1.07 6.82
C ILE A 163 -0.39 0.56 7.10
N THR A 164 -0.60 -0.02 8.28
CA THR A 164 -1.90 -0.56 8.69
C THR A 164 -2.99 0.52 8.68
N SER A 165 -2.64 1.74 9.08
CA SER A 165 -3.55 2.89 9.03
C SER A 165 -4.01 3.22 7.61
N VAL A 166 -3.11 3.20 6.64
CA VAL A 166 -3.42 3.42 5.22
C VAL A 166 -4.35 2.32 4.70
N GLN A 167 -4.09 1.07 5.08
CA GLN A 167 -4.95 -0.05 4.70
C GLN A 167 -6.36 0.08 5.29
N LYS A 168 -6.47 0.40 6.59
CA LYS A 168 -7.75 0.63 7.26
C LYS A 168 -8.50 1.81 6.67
N GLN A 169 -7.82 2.92 6.41
CA GLN A 169 -8.42 4.10 5.79
C GLN A 169 -8.95 3.80 4.38
N SER A 170 -8.19 3.03 3.58
CA SER A 170 -8.64 2.58 2.27
C SER A 170 -9.92 1.74 2.36
N GLN A 171 -10.03 0.85 3.34
CA GLN A 171 -11.25 0.08 3.56
C GLN A 171 -12.43 0.97 3.96
N THR A 172 -12.22 1.93 4.86
CA THR A 172 -13.25 2.89 5.27
C THR A 172 -13.75 3.71 4.08
N LEU A 173 -12.83 4.23 3.25
CA LEU A 173 -13.19 4.94 2.02
C LEU A 173 -14.01 4.07 1.06
N PHE A 174 -13.67 2.78 0.96
CA PHE A 174 -14.41 1.84 0.13
C PHE A 174 -15.86 1.66 0.61
N TYR A 175 -16.08 1.52 1.92
CA TYR A 175 -17.43 1.43 2.50
C TYR A 175 -18.21 2.74 2.34
N GLN A 176 -17.58 3.89 2.56
CA GLN A 176 -18.19 5.20 2.35
C GLN A 176 -18.59 5.42 0.88
N ALA A 177 -17.72 5.02 -0.05
CA ALA A 177 -18.01 5.07 -1.48
C ALA A 177 -19.20 4.19 -1.85
N GLY A 178 -19.28 2.98 -1.30
CA GLY A 178 -20.42 2.08 -1.49
C GLY A 178 -21.73 2.68 -0.97
N GLY A 179 -21.71 3.25 0.24
CA GLY A 179 -22.86 3.93 0.83
C GLY A 179 -23.33 5.13 0.01
N PHE A 180 -22.37 5.95 -0.47
CA PHE A 180 -22.69 7.10 -1.33
C PHE A 180 -23.27 6.68 -2.68
N THR A 181 -22.70 5.63 -3.30
CA THR A 181 -23.24 5.07 -4.55
C THR A 181 -24.69 4.61 -4.37
N LEU A 182 -24.98 3.89 -3.28
CA LEU A 182 -26.34 3.45 -2.98
C LEU A 182 -27.30 4.64 -2.82
N PHE A 183 -26.90 5.66 -2.06
CA PHE A 183 -27.68 6.88 -1.88
C PHE A 183 -27.95 7.57 -3.23
N LEU A 184 -26.95 7.68 -4.08
CA LEU A 184 -27.06 8.32 -5.39
C LEU A 184 -28.03 7.57 -6.31
N VAL A 185 -27.96 6.24 -6.32
CA VAL A 185 -28.90 5.40 -7.08
C VAL A 185 -30.34 5.56 -6.61
N LEU A 186 -30.58 5.57 -5.30
CA LEU A 186 -31.91 5.81 -4.73
C LEU A 186 -32.43 7.20 -5.07
N PHE A 187 -31.58 8.22 -4.95
CA PHE A 187 -31.92 9.61 -5.26
C PHE A 187 -32.29 9.80 -6.73
N VAL A 188 -31.43 9.35 -7.64
CA VAL A 188 -31.69 9.43 -9.09
C VAL A 188 -32.92 8.59 -9.45
N GLY A 189 -33.04 7.38 -8.89
CA GLY A 189 -34.20 6.52 -9.10
C GLY A 189 -35.50 7.18 -8.69
N PHE A 190 -35.52 7.85 -7.55
CA PHE A 190 -36.69 8.58 -7.07
C PHE A 190 -37.08 9.72 -8.03
N PHE A 191 -36.13 10.54 -8.44
CA PHE A 191 -36.41 11.64 -9.36
C PHE A 191 -36.83 11.16 -10.76
N LEU A 192 -36.21 10.12 -11.26
CA LEU A 192 -36.59 9.48 -12.51
C LEU A 192 -38.02 8.92 -12.43
N PHE A 193 -38.38 8.27 -11.32
CA PHE A 193 -39.72 7.75 -11.12
C PHE A 193 -40.77 8.87 -11.18
N LEU A 194 -40.52 9.99 -10.47
CA LEU A 194 -41.46 11.13 -10.47
C LEU A 194 -41.57 11.75 -11.87
N THR A 195 -40.46 11.94 -12.56
CA THR A 195 -40.44 12.57 -13.90
C THR A 195 -41.14 11.67 -14.92
N LEU A 196 -40.85 10.39 -14.91
CA LEU A 196 -41.46 9.45 -15.85
C LEU A 196 -42.98 9.29 -15.56
N ARG A 197 -43.38 9.30 -14.30
CA ARG A 197 -44.80 9.27 -13.94
C ARG A 197 -45.52 10.49 -14.50
N LYS A 198 -44.94 11.70 -14.37
CA LYS A 198 -45.52 12.96 -14.85
C LYS A 198 -45.64 12.99 -16.38
N ILE A 199 -44.74 12.35 -17.11
CA ILE A 199 -44.76 12.28 -18.59
C ILE A 199 -45.74 11.19 -19.06
N MET A 200 -45.77 10.06 -18.39
CA MET A 200 -46.59 8.91 -18.83
C MET A 200 -48.09 9.07 -18.55
N GLU A 201 -48.45 9.80 -17.50
CA GLU A 201 -49.86 10.00 -17.14
C GLU A 201 -50.67 10.68 -18.25
N PRO A 202 -50.25 11.79 -18.88
CA PRO A 202 -50.92 12.38 -20.02
C PRO A 202 -50.97 11.45 -21.25
N LEU A 203 -49.88 10.72 -21.51
CA LEU A 203 -49.83 9.77 -22.65
C LEU A 203 -50.83 8.62 -22.49
N THR A 204 -51.01 8.13 -21.29
CA THR A 204 -52.00 7.08 -21.00
C THR A 204 -53.41 7.61 -21.20
N ARG A 205 -53.71 8.82 -20.72
CA ARG A 205 -55.02 9.48 -20.92
C ARG A 205 -55.32 9.73 -22.40
N LEU A 206 -54.33 10.16 -23.21
CA LEU A 206 -54.45 10.34 -24.67
C LEU A 206 -54.74 9.00 -25.37
N LYS A 207 -54.07 7.94 -24.97
CA LYS A 207 -54.28 6.62 -25.52
C LYS A 207 -55.72 6.12 -25.22
N GLU A 208 -56.17 6.28 -23.99
CA GLU A 208 -57.54 5.91 -23.60
C GLU A 208 -58.59 6.72 -24.36
N ALA A 209 -58.38 8.03 -24.53
CA ALA A 209 -59.27 8.87 -25.34
C ALA A 209 -59.31 8.45 -26.82
N ALA A 210 -58.12 8.13 -27.40
CA ALA A 210 -58.06 7.67 -28.79
C ALA A 210 -58.76 6.32 -28.99
N VAL A 211 -58.68 5.38 -28.06
CA VAL A 211 -59.38 4.10 -28.09
C VAL A 211 -60.88 4.29 -27.92
N SER A 212 -61.32 5.23 -27.08
CA SER A 212 -62.78 5.51 -26.90
C SER A 212 -63.45 6.19 -28.11
N VAL A 213 -62.68 6.88 -28.99
CA VAL A 213 -63.18 7.46 -30.23
C VAL A 213 -63.19 6.47 -31.38
N ALA A 214 -62.35 5.38 -31.32
CA ALA A 214 -62.25 4.37 -32.33
C ALA A 214 -63.25 3.21 -32.20
N ASN A 215 -63.95 3.14 -31.08
CA ASN A 215 -65.08 2.24 -30.82
C ASN A 215 -66.41 2.99 -30.87
#